data_fe243636d08b7d655f06ada4dc434d8c
#
_entry.id   fe243636d08b7d655f06ada4dc434d8c
#
_cell.length_a   1.000
_cell.length_b   1.000
_cell.length_c   1.000
_cell.angle_alpha   90.00
_cell.angle_beta   90.00
_cell.angle_gamma   90.00
#
_symmetry.space_group_name_H-M   'P 1'
#
loop_
_entity.id
_entity.type
_entity.pdbx_description
1 polymer ?
#
loop_
_entity_poly.entity_id
_entity_poly.type
_entity_poly.pdbx_seq_one_letter_code
_entity_poly.pdbx_strand_id
1 'polypeptide(L)'
;MKKIFKAALALIRDNKVLMAKNFGINKYYIPGGTIEKNETEIETLIREIKEELSVDIIQDSIKYFGTFEDIATTHPDSIVQVKLYLAEVLGELKPSSEVEKLGWFGKDEDWEKLGSVAKTKIMPALIQEGLIR
;
A
#
# COMPACT_ATOMS: atom_id res chain seq x y z
N MET A 1 6.90 -2.23 22.38
CA MET A 1 6.25 -2.63 21.12
C MET A 1 7.24 -2.69 19.99
N LYS A 2 7.14 -3.71 19.16
CA LYS A 2 7.95 -3.84 17.97
C LYS A 2 7.43 -2.90 16.89
N LYS A 3 8.33 -2.31 16.11
CA LYS A 3 7.99 -1.45 14.99
C LYS A 3 8.40 -2.10 13.67
N ILE A 4 7.47 -2.15 12.72
CA ILE A 4 7.70 -2.71 11.38
C ILE A 4 7.68 -1.54 10.39
N PHE A 5 8.75 -1.43 9.59
CA PHE A 5 8.90 -0.32 8.64
C PHE A 5 8.62 -0.80 7.22
N LYS A 6 7.66 -0.15 6.56
CA LYS A 6 7.25 -0.51 5.20
C LYS A 6 7.31 0.68 4.26
N ALA A 7 7.56 0.37 2.99
CA ALA A 7 7.40 1.31 1.87
C ALA A 7 6.24 0.81 1.03
N ALA A 8 5.34 1.70 0.63
CA ALA A 8 4.11 1.32 -0.05
C ALA A 8 3.73 2.33 -1.14
N LEU A 9 2.92 1.85 -2.08
CA LEU A 9 2.45 2.61 -3.24
C LEU A 9 0.98 2.94 -3.12
N ALA A 10 0.64 4.21 -3.29
CA ALA A 10 -0.72 4.63 -3.56
C ALA A 10 -0.87 4.82 -5.07
N LEU A 11 -1.38 3.81 -5.75
CA LEU A 11 -1.71 3.88 -7.17
C LEU A 11 -3.15 4.30 -7.30
N ILE A 12 -3.38 5.45 -7.93
CA ILE A 12 -4.71 6.05 -7.99
C ILE A 12 -5.20 6.10 -9.42
N ARG A 13 -6.42 5.58 -9.64
CA ARG A 13 -7.11 5.62 -10.92
C ARG A 13 -8.60 5.83 -10.65
N ASP A 14 -9.22 6.71 -11.45
CA ASP A 14 -10.67 6.97 -11.37
C ASP A 14 -11.13 7.29 -9.93
N ASN A 15 -10.35 8.11 -9.22
CA ASN A 15 -10.63 8.56 -7.86
C ASN A 15 -10.63 7.44 -6.80
N LYS A 16 -9.95 6.33 -7.10
CA LYS A 16 -9.82 5.19 -6.17
C LYS A 16 -8.37 4.76 -6.07
N VAL A 17 -8.02 4.18 -4.94
CA VAL A 17 -6.67 3.68 -4.68
C VAL A 17 -6.66 2.16 -4.71
N LEU A 18 -5.60 1.59 -5.26
CA LEU A 18 -5.41 0.15 -5.35
C LEU A 18 -5.02 -0.44 -4.01
N MET A 19 -5.69 -1.51 -3.63
CA MET A 19 -5.37 -2.30 -2.44
C MET A 19 -5.20 -3.77 -2.83
N ALA A 20 -4.45 -4.52 -2.04
CA ALA A 20 -4.12 -5.92 -2.29
C ALA A 20 -4.51 -6.78 -1.11
N LYS A 21 -5.10 -7.95 -1.40
CA LYS A 21 -5.45 -8.95 -0.39
C LYS A 21 -4.58 -10.17 -0.60
N ASN A 22 -3.88 -10.60 0.45
CA ASN A 22 -3.04 -11.79 0.40
C ASN A 22 -3.86 -13.05 0.64
N PHE A 23 -3.36 -14.21 0.15
CA PHE A 23 -3.95 -15.50 0.47
C PHE A 23 -3.96 -15.69 1.99
N GLY A 24 -5.08 -16.18 2.52
CA GLY A 24 -5.21 -16.47 3.94
C GLY A 24 -5.43 -15.27 4.85
N ILE A 25 -5.39 -14.06 4.34
CA ILE A 25 -5.62 -12.82 5.10
C ILE A 25 -6.93 -12.21 4.62
N ASN A 26 -7.86 -11.98 5.53
CA ASN A 26 -9.19 -11.49 5.15
C ASN A 26 -9.32 -9.96 5.19
N LYS A 27 -8.26 -9.28 4.77
CA LYS A 27 -8.23 -7.81 4.69
C LYS A 27 -7.40 -7.38 3.49
N TYR A 28 -7.70 -6.20 2.98
CA TYR A 28 -6.92 -5.54 1.94
C TYR A 28 -5.94 -4.56 2.57
N TYR A 29 -4.74 -4.49 2.03
CA TYR A 29 -3.66 -3.61 2.48
C TYR A 29 -3.15 -2.76 1.33
N ILE A 30 -2.53 -1.63 1.66
CA ILE A 30 -1.84 -0.84 0.65
C ILE A 30 -0.66 -1.68 0.11
N PRO A 31 -0.48 -1.76 -1.23
CA PRO A 31 0.62 -2.57 -1.79
C PRO A 31 1.99 -2.04 -1.38
N GLY A 32 2.88 -2.95 -1.04
CA GLY A 32 4.23 -2.63 -0.59
C GLY A 32 4.74 -3.71 0.33
N GLY A 33 5.82 -3.44 1.04
CA GLY A 33 6.38 -4.42 1.94
C GLY A 33 7.43 -3.88 2.87
N THR A 34 7.95 -4.77 3.70
CA THR A 34 8.94 -4.45 4.73
C THR A 34 10.27 -4.04 4.09
N ILE A 35 10.82 -2.94 4.58
CA ILE A 35 12.12 -2.45 4.12
C ILE A 35 13.19 -3.40 4.63
N GLU A 36 13.89 -4.05 3.69
CA GLU A 36 14.92 -5.01 4.03
C GLU A 36 16.21 -4.31 4.46
N LYS A 37 17.01 -5.03 5.25
CA LYS A 37 18.35 -4.57 5.61
C LYS A 37 19.15 -4.36 4.32
N ASN A 38 19.81 -3.22 4.22
CA ASN A 38 20.60 -2.83 3.04
C ASN A 38 19.79 -2.40 1.82
N GLU A 39 18.47 -2.20 1.98
CA GLU A 39 17.62 -1.61 0.94
C GLU A 39 17.25 -0.18 1.32
N THR A 40 17.14 0.68 0.33
CA THR A 40 16.48 1.98 0.51
C THR A 40 14.96 1.77 0.41
N GLU A 41 14.20 2.76 0.84
CA GLU A 41 12.74 2.74 0.73
C GLU A 41 12.30 2.59 -0.72
N ILE A 42 12.97 3.30 -1.63
CA ILE A 42 12.65 3.25 -3.06
C ILE A 42 12.96 1.88 -3.66
N GLU A 43 14.10 1.28 -3.27
CA GLU A 43 14.44 -0.07 -3.73
C GLU A 43 13.40 -1.10 -3.25
N THR A 44 12.96 -0.98 -1.99
CA THR A 44 11.91 -1.84 -1.45
C THR A 44 10.61 -1.67 -2.24
N LEU A 45 10.23 -0.41 -2.50
CA LEU A 45 9.01 -0.09 -3.23
C LEU A 45 9.02 -0.74 -4.62
N ILE A 46 10.09 -0.55 -5.37
CA ILE A 46 10.22 -1.10 -6.72
C ILE A 46 10.14 -2.62 -6.69
N ARG A 47 10.86 -3.26 -5.78
CA ARG A 47 10.89 -4.72 -5.66
C ARG A 47 9.52 -5.28 -5.29
N GLU A 48 8.91 -4.74 -4.23
CA GLU A 48 7.64 -5.25 -3.73
C GLU A 48 6.51 -5.06 -4.74
N ILE A 49 6.46 -3.93 -5.44
CA ILE A 49 5.43 -3.69 -6.42
C ILE A 49 5.58 -4.64 -7.61
N LYS A 50 6.80 -4.93 -8.04
CA LYS A 50 7.05 -5.93 -9.08
C LYS A 50 6.57 -7.30 -8.64
N GLU A 51 6.88 -7.71 -7.41
CA GLU A 51 6.48 -9.02 -6.89
C GLU A 51 4.96 -9.13 -6.74
N GLU A 52 4.29 -8.11 -6.21
CA GLU A 52 2.87 -8.17 -5.87
C GLU A 52 1.93 -7.88 -7.03
N LEU A 53 2.31 -6.94 -7.89
CA LEU A 53 1.42 -6.41 -8.93
C LEU A 53 1.87 -6.71 -10.35
N SER A 54 3.05 -7.27 -10.53
CA SER A 54 3.62 -7.64 -11.85
C SER A 54 3.89 -6.44 -12.76
N VAL A 55 4.09 -5.26 -12.19
CA VAL A 55 4.34 -4.03 -12.96
C VAL A 55 5.64 -3.36 -12.54
N ASP A 56 6.15 -2.50 -13.40
CA ASP A 56 7.34 -1.70 -13.12
C ASP A 56 6.93 -0.28 -12.77
N ILE A 57 7.54 0.25 -11.71
CA ILE A 57 7.31 1.65 -11.34
C ILE A 57 8.10 2.54 -12.27
N ILE A 58 7.46 3.60 -12.78
CA ILE A 58 8.14 4.64 -13.52
C ILE A 58 8.86 5.51 -12.49
N GLN A 59 10.18 5.36 -12.39
CA GLN A 59 10.94 5.94 -11.29
C GLN A 59 10.86 7.46 -11.22
N ASP A 60 10.84 8.14 -12.35
CA ASP A 60 10.73 9.59 -12.39
C ASP A 60 9.38 10.10 -11.87
N SER A 61 8.39 9.24 -11.74
CA SER A 61 7.07 9.61 -11.25
C SER A 61 6.93 9.46 -9.75
N ILE A 62 7.90 8.86 -9.07
CA ILE A 62 7.82 8.60 -7.63
C ILE A 62 7.80 9.89 -6.84
N LYS A 63 6.79 10.04 -5.98
CA LYS A 63 6.62 11.22 -5.16
C LYS A 63 6.23 10.80 -3.75
N TYR A 64 7.01 11.22 -2.75
CA TYR A 64 6.69 10.95 -1.35
C TYR A 64 5.39 11.65 -0.97
N PHE A 65 4.47 10.91 -0.36
CA PHE A 65 3.18 11.44 0.09
C PHE A 65 3.15 11.68 1.60
N GLY A 66 3.57 10.72 2.38
CA GLY A 66 3.52 10.85 3.83
C GLY A 66 3.92 9.56 4.55
N THR A 67 4.02 9.66 5.87
CA THR A 67 4.34 8.53 6.75
C THR A 67 3.18 8.33 7.71
N PHE A 68 2.72 7.08 7.82
CA PHE A 68 1.54 6.72 8.60
C PHE A 68 1.83 5.55 9.53
N GLU A 69 1.32 5.61 10.74
CA GLU A 69 1.53 4.55 11.74
C GLU A 69 0.22 4.12 12.37
N ASP A 70 0.09 2.85 12.66
CA ASP A 70 -1.00 2.31 13.47
C ASP A 70 -0.59 0.91 13.95
N ILE A 71 -1.39 0.33 14.82
CA ILE A 71 -1.19 -1.04 15.28
C ILE A 71 -1.35 -1.97 14.08
N ALA A 72 -0.43 -2.93 13.92
CA ALA A 72 -0.46 -3.86 12.82
C ALA A 72 -1.67 -4.80 12.96
N THR A 73 -2.46 -4.94 11.89
CA THR A 73 -3.71 -5.71 11.89
C THR A 73 -3.49 -7.17 12.29
N THR A 74 -2.43 -7.79 11.78
CA THR A 74 -2.13 -9.20 12.04
C THR A 74 -1.17 -9.42 13.19
N HIS A 75 -0.63 -8.35 13.78
CA HIS A 75 0.35 -8.40 14.86
C HIS A 75 0.02 -7.32 15.90
N PRO A 76 -0.97 -7.55 16.78
CA PRO A 76 -1.47 -6.49 17.68
C PRO A 76 -0.45 -5.90 18.66
N ASP A 77 0.66 -6.58 18.89
CA ASP A 77 1.75 -6.08 19.73
C ASP A 77 2.80 -5.29 18.95
N SER A 78 2.54 -5.05 17.65
CA SER A 78 3.46 -4.35 16.76
C SER A 78 2.80 -3.10 16.19
N ILE A 79 3.64 -2.09 15.91
CA ILE A 79 3.23 -0.89 15.17
C ILE A 79 3.80 -1.00 13.77
N VAL A 80 2.98 -0.76 12.76
CA VAL A 80 3.45 -0.66 11.39
C VAL A 80 3.60 0.82 11.03
N GLN A 81 4.76 1.19 10.50
CA GLN A 81 5.00 2.51 9.94
C GLN A 81 5.12 2.37 8.43
N VAL A 82 4.27 3.06 7.70
CA VAL A 82 4.23 3.01 6.24
C VAL A 82 4.69 4.34 5.67
N LYS A 83 5.75 4.32 4.87
CA LYS A 83 6.15 5.46 4.04
C LYS A 83 5.46 5.29 2.70
N LEU A 84 4.53 6.18 2.42
CA LEU A 84 3.64 6.08 1.28
C LEU A 84 4.11 7.00 0.15
N TYR A 85 4.16 6.43 -1.05
CA TYR A 85 4.57 7.13 -2.26
C TYR A 85 3.47 7.07 -3.30
N LEU A 86 3.35 8.12 -4.08
CA LEU A 86 2.55 8.14 -5.31
C LEU A 86 3.51 7.83 -6.45
N ALA A 87 3.04 7.08 -7.46
CA ALA A 87 3.83 6.81 -8.66
C ALA A 87 2.95 6.26 -9.76
N GLU A 88 3.46 6.35 -11.00
CA GLU A 88 2.86 5.70 -12.15
C GLU A 88 3.57 4.38 -12.41
N VAL A 89 2.87 3.46 -13.07
CA VAL A 89 3.41 2.12 -13.36
C VAL A 89 3.24 1.79 -14.84
N LEU A 90 4.10 0.87 -15.31
CA LEU A 90 4.04 0.30 -16.66
C LEU A 90 3.73 -1.17 -16.55
N GLY A 91 2.82 -1.64 -17.40
CA GLY A 91 2.44 -3.04 -17.47
C GLY A 91 1.01 -3.26 -17.01
N GLU A 92 0.56 -4.49 -17.14
CA GLU A 92 -0.78 -4.89 -16.73
C GLU A 92 -0.77 -5.36 -15.28
N LEU A 93 -1.63 -4.78 -14.47
CA LEU A 93 -1.75 -5.15 -13.07
C LEU A 93 -2.26 -6.59 -12.95
N LYS A 94 -1.48 -7.44 -12.30
CA LYS A 94 -1.82 -8.84 -12.04
C LYS A 94 -1.40 -9.19 -10.62
N PRO A 95 -2.30 -9.74 -9.80
CA PRO A 95 -1.89 -10.22 -8.49
C PRO A 95 -0.90 -11.38 -8.66
N SER A 96 0.18 -11.36 -7.89
CA SER A 96 1.20 -12.41 -7.95
C SER A 96 1.86 -12.57 -6.60
N SER A 97 2.76 -13.57 -6.47
CA SER A 97 3.38 -13.91 -5.21
C SER A 97 2.31 -14.25 -4.17
N GLU A 98 2.33 -13.62 -3.01
CA GLU A 98 1.37 -13.87 -1.93
C GLU A 98 0.03 -13.16 -2.11
N VAL A 99 -0.13 -12.34 -3.15
CA VAL A 99 -1.37 -11.59 -3.38
C VAL A 99 -2.39 -12.43 -4.12
N GLU A 100 -3.57 -12.59 -3.49
CA GLU A 100 -4.68 -13.33 -4.06
C GLU A 100 -5.47 -12.49 -5.05
N LYS A 101 -5.80 -11.25 -4.66
CA LYS A 101 -6.62 -10.39 -5.50
C LYS A 101 -6.41 -8.92 -5.17
N LEU A 102 -6.82 -8.06 -6.12
CA LEU A 102 -6.73 -6.62 -6.04
C LEU A 102 -8.12 -6.01 -5.91
N GLY A 103 -8.19 -4.83 -5.32
CA GLY A 103 -9.43 -4.09 -5.21
C GLY A 103 -9.17 -2.59 -5.24
N TRP A 104 -10.13 -1.84 -5.76
CA TRP A 104 -10.06 -0.39 -5.83
C TRP A 104 -10.99 0.21 -4.78
N PHE A 105 -10.45 1.09 -3.94
CA PHE A 105 -11.19 1.69 -2.84
C PHE A 105 -11.21 3.20 -2.93
N GLY A 106 -12.43 3.74 -2.93
CA GLY A 106 -12.67 5.17 -2.80
C GLY A 106 -13.49 5.43 -1.55
N LYS A 107 -14.13 6.57 -1.51
CA LYS A 107 -14.92 7.00 -0.36
C LYS A 107 -16.10 6.05 -0.03
N ASP A 108 -16.72 5.48 -1.05
CA ASP A 108 -17.96 4.71 -0.89
C ASP A 108 -17.77 3.20 -0.75
N GLU A 109 -16.55 2.70 -0.88
CA GLU A 109 -16.28 1.28 -0.66
C GLU A 109 -16.27 0.97 0.84
N ASP A 110 -16.42 -0.32 1.17
CA ASP A 110 -16.47 -0.77 2.56
C ASP A 110 -15.07 -0.83 3.19
N TRP A 111 -14.73 0.17 3.98
CA TRP A 111 -13.42 0.28 4.62
C TRP A 111 -13.20 -0.75 5.73
N GLU A 112 -14.25 -1.45 6.17
CA GLU A 112 -14.08 -2.56 7.12
C GLU A 112 -13.29 -3.70 6.49
N LYS A 113 -13.20 -3.74 5.16
CA LYS A 113 -12.36 -4.71 4.43
C LYS A 113 -10.89 -4.34 4.44
N LEU A 114 -10.51 -3.18 4.96
CA LEU A 114 -9.13 -2.69 4.95
C LEU A 114 -8.42 -2.99 6.26
N GLY A 115 -7.11 -3.17 6.19
CA GLY A 115 -6.26 -3.25 7.37
C GLY A 115 -6.23 -1.91 8.10
N SER A 116 -5.73 -1.91 9.33
CA SER A 116 -5.84 -0.78 10.25
C SER A 116 -5.23 0.52 9.72
N VAL A 117 -3.97 0.50 9.27
CA VAL A 117 -3.31 1.74 8.84
C VAL A 117 -3.98 2.31 7.59
N ALA A 118 -4.43 1.45 6.67
CA ALA A 118 -5.14 1.89 5.48
C ALA A 118 -6.45 2.57 5.86
N LYS A 119 -7.24 1.91 6.71
CA LYS A 119 -8.54 2.40 7.12
C LYS A 119 -8.47 3.70 7.92
N THR A 120 -7.60 3.77 8.92
CA THR A 120 -7.61 4.85 9.90
C THR A 120 -6.73 6.03 9.53
N LYS A 121 -5.71 5.82 8.69
CA LYS A 121 -4.72 6.85 8.38
C LYS A 121 -4.62 7.17 6.89
N ILE A 122 -4.44 6.17 6.06
CA ILE A 122 -4.17 6.39 4.63
C ILE A 122 -5.39 6.90 3.88
N MET A 123 -6.53 6.21 4.00
CA MET A 123 -7.73 6.60 3.28
C MET A 123 -8.17 8.03 3.63
N PRO A 124 -8.23 8.41 4.92
CA PRO A 124 -8.59 9.80 5.26
C PRO A 124 -7.62 10.82 4.68
N ALA A 125 -6.31 10.52 4.68
CA ALA A 125 -5.31 11.44 4.14
C ALA A 125 -5.45 11.62 2.64
N LEU A 126 -5.71 10.54 1.89
CA LEU A 126 -5.91 10.61 0.44
C LEU A 126 -7.17 11.41 0.10
N ILE A 127 -8.24 11.26 0.88
CA ILE A 127 -9.47 12.03 0.69
C ILE A 127 -9.22 13.51 0.95
N GLN A 128 -8.52 13.83 2.03
CA GLN A 128 -8.22 15.21 2.39
C GLN A 128 -7.44 15.93 1.30
N GLU A 129 -6.53 15.23 0.63
CA GLU A 129 -5.74 15.79 -0.47
C GLU A 129 -6.50 15.75 -1.82
N GLY A 130 -7.72 15.26 -1.84
CA GLY A 130 -8.55 15.22 -3.04
C GLY A 130 -8.12 14.17 -4.05
N LEU A 131 -7.30 13.20 -3.66
CA LEU A 131 -6.78 12.18 -4.58
C LEU A 131 -7.78 11.05 -4.82
N ILE A 132 -8.61 10.76 -3.85
CA ILE A 132 -9.68 9.76 -3.98
C ILE A 132 -11.02 10.35 -3.52
N ARG A 133 -12.08 9.73 -3.98
CA ARG A 133 -13.46 10.14 -3.67
C ARG A 133 -14.35 8.95 -3.42
#